data_e718c265d5987f6d4efb288015ddddce
#
_entry.id   e718c265d5987f6d4efb288015ddddce
#
_cell.length_a   1.000
_cell.length_b   1.000
_cell.length_c   1.000
_cell.angle_alpha   90.00
_cell.angle_beta   90.00
_cell.angle_gamma   90.00
#
_symmetry.space_group_name_H-M   'P 1'
#
loop_
_entity.id
_entity.type
_entity.pdbx_description
1 polymer ?
#
loop_
_entity_poly.entity_id
_entity_poly.type
_entity_poly.pdbx_seq_one_letter_code
_entity_poly.pdbx_strand_id
1 'polypeptide(L)'
;SILNDIDYGTDRIIIGNSRSVLDYESYADNLDASLTIYPEGGQLDLYVAPRLNGYQNVYRELYEKIRNCNLIIENMKDQDTELGKDILATSYALRGVCYYNLLRWFCEPYDKAMAKTQLGIPLVSNFDMEALTDRSSMEKTVEFIRDDLKRAIGFNMKKDIYRFKTEVAKAYLAKLYFWAQDWENVIPLAEELLKDFPLLQGDDYVKMIQDKATTQSNVFIRSYVFQGADNSETQVSSAIPYRPVNKSFIDLFTEKEADIRYALSFNKKREETKVLRGRVRCAEMVLMLAESYAQLSDTENALKYLNLLRSHRITPYIPYTLENLPEVNPDALIRVDATGKPLTRLM
;
A
#
# COMPACT_ATOMS: atom_id res chain seq x y z
N SER A 1 14.67 -19.40 -8.23
CA SER A 1 15.62 -18.41 -8.81
C SER A 1 15.75 -17.22 -7.88
N ILE A 2 16.88 -16.51 -7.94
CA ILE A 2 17.14 -15.32 -7.11
C ILE A 2 15.99 -14.31 -7.23
N LEU A 3 15.46 -14.08 -8.44
CA LEU A 3 14.35 -13.15 -8.66
C LEU A 3 13.07 -13.58 -7.93
N ASN A 4 12.73 -14.86 -7.92
CA ASN A 4 11.57 -15.36 -7.19
C ASN A 4 11.76 -15.18 -5.67
N ASP A 5 12.97 -15.37 -5.17
CA ASP A 5 13.28 -15.17 -3.74
C ASP A 5 13.20 -13.70 -3.34
N ILE A 6 13.60 -12.80 -4.24
CA ILE A 6 13.45 -11.36 -4.05
C ILE A 6 11.97 -11.00 -4.03
N ASP A 7 11.20 -11.44 -5.00
CA ASP A 7 9.79 -11.15 -5.16
C ASP A 7 9.00 -11.65 -3.94
N TYR A 8 9.15 -12.92 -3.59
CA TYR A 8 8.52 -13.53 -2.41
C TYR A 8 8.98 -12.86 -1.10
N GLY A 9 10.28 -12.62 -0.95
CA GLY A 9 10.82 -11.98 0.25
C GLY A 9 10.34 -10.55 0.40
N THR A 10 10.29 -9.77 -0.69
CA THR A 10 9.71 -8.42 -0.69
C THR A 10 8.24 -8.46 -0.29
N ASP A 11 7.51 -9.45 -0.76
CA ASP A 11 6.13 -9.69 -0.41
C ASP A 11 5.94 -9.88 1.09
N ARG A 12 6.68 -10.76 1.69
CA ARG A 12 6.63 -11.00 3.14
C ARG A 12 6.97 -9.79 3.97
N ILE A 13 7.92 -8.98 3.53
CA ILE A 13 8.33 -7.77 4.24
C ILE A 13 7.25 -6.70 4.18
N ILE A 14 6.68 -6.46 3.00
CA ILE A 14 5.74 -5.34 2.78
C ILE A 14 4.35 -5.64 3.32
N ILE A 15 3.83 -6.85 3.14
CA ILE A 15 2.55 -7.28 3.71
C ILE A 15 2.72 -7.69 5.18
N GLY A 16 3.92 -8.12 5.53
CA GLY A 16 4.21 -8.75 6.80
C GLY A 16 3.83 -10.24 6.81
N ASN A 17 4.37 -10.96 7.79
CA ASN A 17 3.85 -12.25 8.16
C ASN A 17 2.58 -12.05 9.01
N SER A 18 1.82 -13.10 9.25
CA SER A 18 0.58 -13.07 10.03
C SER A 18 0.69 -12.32 11.35
N ARG A 19 1.80 -12.48 12.04
CA ARG A 19 2.05 -11.81 13.33
C ARG A 19 2.31 -10.32 13.16
N SER A 20 3.09 -9.92 12.16
CA SER A 20 3.38 -8.52 11.89
C SER A 20 2.12 -7.75 11.48
N VAL A 21 1.23 -8.35 10.70
CA VAL A 21 -0.05 -7.72 10.33
C VAL A 21 -0.89 -7.45 11.56
N LEU A 22 -1.02 -8.40 12.48
CA LEU A 22 -1.75 -8.19 13.73
C LEU A 22 -1.12 -7.12 14.62
N ASP A 23 0.20 -7.06 14.67
CA ASP A 23 0.91 -6.03 15.41
C ASP A 23 0.63 -4.64 14.81
N TYR A 24 0.68 -4.49 13.47
CA TYR A 24 0.40 -3.22 12.80
C TYR A 24 -1.05 -2.77 13.00
N GLU A 25 -2.02 -3.67 12.85
CA GLU A 25 -3.43 -3.38 13.08
C GLU A 25 -3.71 -3.01 14.55
N SER A 26 -2.96 -3.59 15.48
CA SER A 26 -3.06 -3.27 16.90
C SER A 26 -2.49 -1.90 17.23
N TYR A 27 -1.42 -1.49 16.57
CA TYR A 27 -0.82 -0.15 16.75
C TYR A 27 -1.66 0.95 16.10
N ALA A 28 -2.48 0.58 15.11
CA ALA A 28 -3.34 1.51 14.39
C ALA A 28 -4.73 1.69 15.02
N ASP A 29 -4.99 1.16 16.21
CA ASP A 29 -6.31 1.18 16.88
C ASP A 29 -7.43 0.49 16.09
N ASN A 30 -7.11 -0.27 15.06
CA ASN A 30 -8.09 -0.99 14.27
C ASN A 30 -8.65 -2.22 15.01
N LEU A 31 -7.90 -2.75 15.96
CA LEU A 31 -8.30 -3.88 16.80
C LEU A 31 -8.53 -3.43 18.25
N ASP A 32 -9.50 -4.07 18.90
CA ASP A 32 -9.84 -3.80 20.29
C ASP A 32 -8.85 -4.46 21.25
N ALA A 33 -7.83 -3.70 21.63
CA ALA A 33 -6.77 -4.17 22.52
C ALA A 33 -7.26 -4.47 23.96
N SER A 34 -8.42 -3.91 24.37
CA SER A 34 -8.97 -4.08 25.73
C SER A 34 -9.49 -5.51 25.96
N LEU A 35 -9.79 -6.23 24.87
CA LEU A 35 -10.34 -7.59 24.92
C LEU A 35 -9.28 -8.68 24.70
N THR A 36 -8.02 -8.36 24.88
CA THR A 36 -6.94 -9.31 24.62
C THR A 36 -6.94 -10.44 25.65
N ILE A 37 -7.39 -11.61 25.23
CA ILE A 37 -7.15 -12.85 25.94
C ILE A 37 -6.19 -13.67 25.09
N TYR A 38 -4.91 -13.70 25.48
CA TYR A 38 -3.96 -14.62 24.86
C TYR A 38 -4.06 -15.98 25.54
N PRO A 39 -4.40 -17.06 24.80
CA PRO A 39 -4.59 -18.38 25.43
C PRO A 39 -3.31 -18.97 26.03
N GLU A 40 -2.13 -18.49 25.65
CA GLU A 40 -0.84 -19.09 26.01
C GLU A 40 0.14 -18.10 26.64
N GLY A 41 -0.32 -17.19 27.49
CA GLY A 41 0.55 -16.31 28.30
C GLY A 41 1.41 -15.33 27.50
N GLY A 42 1.19 -15.20 26.20
CA GLY A 42 1.81 -14.16 25.37
C GLY A 42 1.10 -12.84 25.60
N GLN A 43 1.55 -12.05 26.53
CA GLN A 43 1.15 -10.65 26.58
C GLN A 43 1.55 -10.00 25.27
N LEU A 44 0.60 -9.36 24.60
CA LEU A 44 0.96 -8.32 23.66
C LEU A 44 1.56 -7.20 24.48
N ASP A 45 2.84 -6.96 24.21
CA ASP A 45 3.48 -5.81 24.79
C ASP A 45 2.71 -4.57 24.37
N LEU A 46 2.04 -3.97 25.34
CA LEU A 46 1.41 -2.65 25.19
C LEU A 46 2.44 -1.56 24.88
N TYR A 47 3.72 -1.93 24.90
CA TYR A 47 4.83 -1.03 24.63
C TYR A 47 5.35 -1.25 23.23
N VAL A 48 5.15 -0.26 22.39
CA VAL A 48 5.67 -0.22 21.00
C VAL A 48 7.21 -0.28 21.00
N ALA A 49 7.85 0.33 21.98
CA ALA A 49 9.31 0.53 22.01
C ALA A 49 10.15 -0.76 21.95
N PRO A 50 9.89 -1.86 22.68
CA PRO A 50 10.69 -3.07 22.58
C PRO A 50 10.58 -3.77 21.23
N ARG A 51 9.48 -3.58 20.51
CA ARG A 51 9.26 -4.22 19.20
C ARG A 51 9.74 -3.38 18.02
N LEU A 52 10.02 -2.10 18.22
CA LEU A 52 10.73 -1.28 17.23
C LEU A 52 12.10 -1.87 16.86
N ASN A 53 12.72 -2.66 17.74
CA ASN A 53 13.91 -3.43 17.39
C ASN A 53 13.69 -4.45 16.25
N GLY A 54 12.47 -4.93 16.03
CA GLY A 54 12.11 -5.76 14.88
C GLY A 54 12.21 -5.03 13.55
N TYR A 55 12.06 -3.71 13.53
CA TYR A 55 12.18 -2.89 12.32
C TYR A 55 13.62 -2.81 11.80
N GLN A 56 14.64 -3.01 12.63
CA GLN A 56 16.02 -3.13 12.17
C GLN A 56 16.18 -4.31 11.19
N ASN A 57 15.45 -5.41 11.42
CA ASN A 57 15.44 -6.54 10.50
C ASN A 57 14.79 -6.16 9.17
N VAL A 58 13.66 -5.45 9.19
CA VAL A 58 12.98 -4.99 7.98
C VAL A 58 13.88 -4.07 7.15
N TYR A 59 14.56 -3.12 7.77
CA TYR A 59 15.53 -2.26 7.09
C TYR A 59 16.61 -3.07 6.38
N ARG A 60 17.27 -3.96 7.11
CA ARG A 60 18.31 -4.84 6.57
C ARG A 60 17.77 -5.73 5.45
N GLU A 61 16.62 -6.36 5.67
CA GLU A 61 16.01 -7.26 4.68
C GLU A 61 15.67 -6.54 3.38
N LEU A 62 15.16 -5.30 3.43
CA LEU A 62 14.91 -4.50 2.23
C LEU A 62 16.22 -4.19 1.48
N TYR A 63 17.30 -3.83 2.19
CA TYR A 63 18.61 -3.63 1.54
C TYR A 63 19.21 -4.92 0.98
N GLU A 64 18.97 -6.08 1.59
CA GLU A 64 19.33 -7.37 1.00
C GLU A 64 18.61 -7.61 -0.34
N LYS A 65 17.33 -7.24 -0.44
CA LYS A 65 16.59 -7.33 -1.71
C LYS A 65 17.13 -6.33 -2.74
N ILE A 66 17.42 -5.10 -2.33
CA ILE A 66 18.05 -4.08 -3.18
C ILE A 66 19.39 -4.59 -3.73
N ARG A 67 20.26 -5.11 -2.86
CA ARG A 67 21.53 -5.72 -3.25
C ARG A 67 21.34 -6.79 -4.33
N ASN A 68 20.38 -7.70 -4.13
CA ASN A 68 20.13 -8.77 -5.08
C ASN A 68 19.57 -8.23 -6.41
N CYS A 69 18.74 -7.18 -6.39
CA CYS A 69 18.33 -6.47 -7.60
C CYS A 69 19.53 -5.86 -8.35
N ASN A 70 20.44 -5.20 -7.61
CA ASN A 70 21.66 -4.65 -8.20
C ASN A 70 22.50 -5.73 -8.91
N LEU A 71 22.71 -6.88 -8.24
CA LEU A 71 23.43 -8.00 -8.83
C LEU A 71 22.79 -8.48 -10.15
N ILE A 72 21.47 -8.57 -10.21
CA ILE A 72 20.77 -8.95 -11.44
C ILE A 72 20.94 -7.89 -12.52
N ILE A 73 20.70 -6.62 -12.19
CA ILE A 73 20.79 -5.51 -13.15
C ILE A 73 22.18 -5.39 -13.76
N GLU A 74 23.23 -5.51 -12.93
CA GLU A 74 24.61 -5.38 -13.38
C GLU A 74 25.10 -6.58 -14.23
N ASN A 75 24.62 -7.79 -13.91
CA ASN A 75 25.14 -9.00 -14.52
C ASN A 75 24.26 -9.60 -15.61
N MET A 76 23.14 -8.95 -15.95
CA MET A 76 22.26 -9.41 -17.03
C MET A 76 22.95 -9.31 -18.39
N LYS A 77 23.27 -10.46 -19.00
CA LYS A 77 23.96 -10.52 -20.30
C LYS A 77 23.00 -10.42 -21.48
N ASP A 78 21.87 -11.11 -21.40
CA ASP A 78 20.90 -11.24 -22.49
C ASP A 78 19.77 -10.22 -22.37
N GLN A 79 20.13 -8.93 -22.24
CA GLN A 79 19.18 -7.84 -21.95
C GLN A 79 18.12 -7.62 -23.03
N ASP A 80 18.43 -7.95 -24.27
CA ASP A 80 17.54 -7.73 -25.43
C ASP A 80 16.51 -8.85 -25.64
N THR A 81 16.68 -9.99 -24.97
CA THR A 81 15.70 -11.07 -25.03
C THR A 81 14.46 -10.74 -24.22
N GLU A 82 13.30 -11.31 -24.59
CA GLU A 82 12.05 -11.12 -23.84
C GLU A 82 12.20 -11.53 -22.36
N LEU A 83 12.90 -12.62 -22.09
CA LEU A 83 13.20 -13.06 -20.72
C LEU A 83 14.13 -12.07 -19.99
N GLY A 84 15.16 -11.58 -20.67
CA GLY A 84 16.08 -10.59 -20.11
C GLY A 84 15.38 -9.28 -19.76
N LYS A 85 14.53 -8.79 -20.65
CA LYS A 85 13.68 -7.62 -20.42
C LYS A 85 12.73 -7.83 -19.24
N ASP A 86 12.09 -9.01 -19.16
CA ASP A 86 11.19 -9.35 -18.04
C ASP A 86 11.94 -9.34 -16.69
N ILE A 87 13.11 -9.95 -16.64
CA ILE A 87 13.94 -9.99 -15.44
C ILE A 87 14.40 -8.58 -15.04
N LEU A 88 14.85 -7.77 -15.99
CA LEU A 88 15.29 -6.39 -15.71
C LEU A 88 14.13 -5.52 -15.24
N ALA A 89 13.00 -5.57 -15.93
CA ALA A 89 11.80 -4.81 -15.55
C ALA A 89 11.37 -5.14 -14.12
N THR A 90 11.30 -6.45 -13.80
CA THR A 90 10.95 -6.91 -12.46
C THR A 90 11.98 -6.46 -11.42
N SER A 91 13.26 -6.51 -11.74
CA SER A 91 14.35 -6.09 -10.83
C SER A 91 14.32 -4.59 -10.55
N TYR A 92 14.11 -3.76 -11.56
CA TYR A 92 13.93 -2.31 -11.37
C TYR A 92 12.68 -1.99 -10.57
N ALA A 93 11.55 -2.65 -10.87
CA ALA A 93 10.31 -2.46 -10.12
C ALA A 93 10.47 -2.83 -8.64
N LEU A 94 11.04 -4.00 -8.35
CA LEU A 94 11.29 -4.48 -6.98
C LEU A 94 12.25 -3.56 -6.22
N ARG A 95 13.34 -3.10 -6.87
CA ARG A 95 14.28 -2.17 -6.25
C ARG A 95 13.59 -0.85 -5.91
N GLY A 96 12.84 -0.28 -6.84
CA GLY A 96 12.04 0.93 -6.61
C GLY A 96 11.03 0.76 -5.47
N VAL A 97 10.32 -0.37 -5.42
CA VAL A 97 9.36 -0.68 -4.34
C VAL A 97 10.04 -0.86 -2.98
N CYS A 98 11.21 -1.51 -2.92
CA CYS A 98 11.99 -1.64 -1.69
C CYS A 98 12.41 -0.25 -1.17
N TYR A 99 12.95 0.60 -2.04
CA TYR A 99 13.30 1.97 -1.68
C TYR A 99 12.10 2.82 -1.28
N TYR A 100 10.97 2.68 -1.97
CA TYR A 100 9.73 3.38 -1.61
C TYR A 100 9.27 3.02 -0.18
N ASN A 101 9.37 1.75 0.22
CA ASN A 101 9.01 1.35 1.58
C ASN A 101 10.04 1.81 2.62
N LEU A 102 11.34 1.75 2.30
CA LEU A 102 12.37 2.34 3.15
C LEU A 102 12.13 3.83 3.39
N LEU A 103 11.81 4.56 2.32
CA LEU A 103 11.50 5.98 2.39
C LEU A 103 10.32 6.25 3.33
N ARG A 104 9.22 5.52 3.18
CA ARG A 104 8.01 5.72 3.98
C ARG A 104 8.15 5.34 5.44
N TRP A 105 8.99 4.35 5.75
CA TRP A 105 9.08 3.80 7.10
C TRP A 105 10.22 4.37 7.93
N PHE A 106 11.25 4.91 7.29
CA PHE A 106 12.48 5.33 7.97
C PHE A 106 12.87 6.79 7.72
N CYS A 107 12.03 7.54 7.00
CA CYS A 107 12.22 8.97 6.80
C CYS A 107 11.02 9.75 7.36
N GLU A 108 11.24 11.03 7.57
CA GLU A 108 10.19 11.98 7.89
C GLU A 108 9.22 12.15 6.71
N PRO A 109 8.01 12.66 6.93
CA PRO A 109 7.12 13.05 5.85
C PRO A 109 7.79 14.00 4.85
N TYR A 110 7.43 13.87 3.58
CA TYR A 110 8.00 14.74 2.52
C TYR A 110 7.60 16.19 2.72
N ASP A 111 8.58 17.06 2.74
CA ASP A 111 8.40 18.52 2.69
C ASP A 111 9.05 19.07 1.43
N LYS A 112 8.21 19.57 0.50
CA LYS A 112 8.66 20.10 -0.80
C LYS A 112 9.66 21.25 -0.64
N ALA A 113 9.52 22.08 0.39
CA ALA A 113 10.42 23.21 0.63
C ALA A 113 11.79 22.75 1.14
N MET A 114 11.84 21.63 1.86
CA MET A 114 13.04 21.11 2.50
C MET A 114 13.65 19.89 1.81
N ALA A 115 13.03 19.35 0.77
CA ALA A 115 13.40 18.07 0.14
C ALA A 115 14.89 17.98 -0.29
N LYS A 116 15.53 19.11 -0.60
CA LYS A 116 16.96 19.18 -0.95
C LYS A 116 17.89 18.97 0.22
N THR A 117 17.48 19.31 1.41
CA THR A 117 18.27 19.26 2.67
C THR A 117 17.78 18.19 3.63
N GLN A 118 16.49 17.85 3.56
CA GLN A 118 15.89 16.78 4.34
C GLN A 118 16.55 15.44 4.00
N LEU A 119 16.87 14.65 5.02
CA LEU A 119 17.55 13.38 4.86
C LEU A 119 16.58 12.29 4.37
N GLY A 120 16.87 11.73 3.21
CA GLY A 120 16.28 10.52 2.68
C GLY A 120 16.99 9.26 3.21
N ILE A 121 17.26 8.31 2.33
CA ILE A 121 17.91 7.03 2.65
C ILE A 121 19.23 6.89 1.88
N PRO A 122 20.14 5.99 2.31
CA PRO A 122 21.32 5.61 1.53
C PRO A 122 20.90 4.99 0.20
N LEU A 123 21.42 5.52 -0.91
CA LEU A 123 21.15 5.03 -2.25
C LEU A 123 22.31 4.16 -2.74
N VAL A 124 22.04 2.87 -2.91
CA VAL A 124 23.01 1.88 -3.39
C VAL A 124 22.54 1.39 -4.76
N SER A 125 23.22 1.81 -5.81
CA SER A 125 22.86 1.49 -7.21
C SER A 125 23.65 0.32 -7.79
N ASN A 126 24.73 -0.09 -7.15
CA ASN A 126 25.66 -1.14 -7.56
C ASN A 126 25.93 -2.10 -6.42
N PHE A 127 26.48 -3.26 -6.75
CA PHE A 127 26.95 -4.22 -5.78
C PHE A 127 28.37 -3.89 -5.35
N ASP A 128 28.51 -3.28 -4.17
CA ASP A 128 29.79 -3.03 -3.53
C ASP A 128 29.69 -3.37 -2.05
N MET A 129 30.47 -4.35 -1.59
CA MET A 129 30.44 -4.82 -0.20
C MET A 129 31.24 -3.89 0.76
N GLU A 130 32.10 -3.02 0.22
CA GLU A 130 32.96 -2.14 0.99
C GLU A 130 32.47 -0.69 1.02
N ALA A 131 31.48 -0.37 0.17
CA ALA A 131 30.95 0.98 0.08
C ALA A 131 30.22 1.39 1.38
N LEU A 132 30.69 2.45 1.98
CA LEU A 132 29.98 3.18 3.04
C LEU A 132 29.16 4.28 2.35
N THR A 133 27.83 4.14 2.41
CA THR A 133 26.94 5.08 1.73
C THR A 133 26.20 5.95 2.75
N ASP A 134 26.40 7.24 2.64
CA ASP A 134 25.67 8.23 3.43
C ASP A 134 24.20 8.33 2.99
N ARG A 135 23.38 8.89 3.87
CA ARG A 135 22.00 9.22 3.51
C ARG A 135 21.97 10.29 2.42
N SER A 136 21.20 10.06 1.40
CA SER A 136 20.94 11.04 0.33
C SER A 136 19.90 12.07 0.79
N SER A 137 19.72 13.14 0.01
CA SER A 137 18.57 14.03 0.24
C SER A 137 17.25 13.32 -0.10
N MET A 138 16.16 13.83 0.45
CA MET A 138 14.82 13.37 0.16
C MET A 138 14.50 13.49 -1.34
N GLU A 139 14.84 14.63 -1.94
CA GLU A 139 14.70 14.87 -3.39
C GLU A 139 15.39 13.78 -4.21
N LYS A 140 16.68 13.53 -3.97
CA LYS A 140 17.44 12.48 -4.67
C LYS A 140 16.88 11.09 -4.46
N THR A 141 16.36 10.82 -3.27
CA THR A 141 15.72 9.54 -2.95
C THR A 141 14.46 9.33 -3.81
N VAL A 142 13.59 10.33 -3.87
CA VAL A 142 12.36 10.30 -4.68
C VAL A 142 12.72 10.17 -6.17
N GLU A 143 13.73 10.91 -6.65
CA GLU A 143 14.20 10.82 -8.04
C GLU A 143 14.70 9.42 -8.39
N PHE A 144 15.50 8.82 -7.54
CA PHE A 144 16.03 7.48 -7.76
C PHE A 144 14.92 6.42 -7.86
N ILE A 145 13.95 6.47 -6.94
CA ILE A 145 12.78 5.56 -6.95
C ILE A 145 11.95 5.77 -8.22
N ARG A 146 11.68 7.03 -8.56
CA ARG A 146 10.96 7.40 -9.78
C ARG A 146 11.62 6.82 -11.03
N ASP A 147 12.93 6.97 -11.13
CA ASP A 147 13.69 6.55 -12.31
C ASP A 147 13.72 5.02 -12.45
N ASP A 148 13.84 4.29 -11.36
CA ASP A 148 13.71 2.82 -11.35
C ASP A 148 12.33 2.37 -11.80
N LEU A 149 11.27 2.97 -11.26
CA LEU A 149 9.89 2.63 -11.66
C LEU A 149 9.63 2.99 -13.13
N LYS A 150 10.12 4.14 -13.63
CA LYS A 150 10.03 4.51 -15.04
C LYS A 150 10.78 3.55 -15.96
N ARG A 151 11.97 3.10 -15.56
CA ARG A 151 12.69 2.06 -16.30
C ARG A 151 11.90 0.77 -16.39
N ALA A 152 11.33 0.32 -15.27
CA ALA A 152 10.47 -0.87 -15.23
C ALA A 152 9.26 -0.73 -16.19
N ILE A 153 8.60 0.43 -16.18
CA ILE A 153 7.47 0.73 -17.07
C ILE A 153 7.89 0.71 -18.55
N GLY A 154 9.08 1.23 -18.85
CA GLY A 154 9.61 1.30 -20.23
C GLY A 154 9.78 -0.06 -20.90
N PHE A 155 9.96 -1.15 -20.14
CA PHE A 155 10.01 -2.51 -20.67
C PHE A 155 8.65 -3.06 -21.11
N ASN A 156 7.55 -2.44 -20.69
CA ASN A 156 6.16 -2.80 -21.07
C ASN A 156 5.83 -4.28 -20.88
N MET A 157 6.02 -4.81 -19.69
CA MET A 157 5.85 -6.23 -19.37
C MET A 157 4.39 -6.67 -19.31
N LYS A 158 4.14 -7.96 -19.56
CA LYS A 158 2.80 -8.54 -19.52
C LYS A 158 2.19 -8.52 -18.13
N LYS A 159 0.87 -8.43 -18.06
CA LYS A 159 0.05 -8.55 -16.85
C LYS A 159 0.34 -9.85 -16.11
N ASP A 160 0.53 -9.73 -14.81
CA ASP A 160 0.61 -10.86 -13.89
C ASP A 160 0.24 -10.38 -12.49
N ILE A 161 -0.78 -10.96 -11.89
CA ILE A 161 -1.27 -10.58 -10.56
C ILE A 161 -0.34 -10.98 -9.41
N TYR A 162 0.67 -11.80 -9.68
CA TYR A 162 1.62 -12.30 -8.68
C TYR A 162 3.00 -11.65 -8.81
N ARG A 163 3.24 -10.83 -9.83
CA ARG A 163 4.55 -10.26 -10.10
C ARG A 163 4.50 -8.75 -10.29
N PHE A 164 5.64 -8.12 -10.06
CA PHE A 164 5.82 -6.68 -10.26
C PHE A 164 5.96 -6.36 -11.76
N LYS A 165 4.85 -6.16 -12.42
CA LYS A 165 4.76 -5.83 -13.86
C LYS A 165 4.48 -4.34 -14.09
N THR A 166 4.31 -3.95 -15.35
CA THR A 166 4.15 -2.55 -15.77
C THR A 166 3.06 -1.82 -15.00
N GLU A 167 1.89 -2.43 -14.83
CA GLU A 167 0.76 -1.81 -14.13
C GLU A 167 1.05 -1.63 -12.64
N VAL A 168 1.75 -2.59 -12.04
CA VAL A 168 2.20 -2.48 -10.64
C VAL A 168 3.23 -1.36 -10.49
N ALA A 169 4.19 -1.27 -11.42
CA ALA A 169 5.19 -0.19 -11.43
C ALA A 169 4.52 1.19 -11.62
N LYS A 170 3.51 1.31 -12.49
CA LYS A 170 2.71 2.54 -12.64
C LYS A 170 1.97 2.91 -11.36
N ALA A 171 1.35 1.92 -10.70
CA ALA A 171 0.64 2.14 -9.44
C ALA A 171 1.60 2.60 -8.32
N TYR A 172 2.79 2.00 -8.22
CA TYR A 172 3.79 2.46 -7.26
C TYR A 172 4.39 3.82 -7.62
N LEU A 173 4.52 4.14 -8.90
CA LEU A 173 4.93 5.48 -9.33
C LEU A 173 3.87 6.54 -8.96
N ALA A 174 2.60 6.23 -9.14
CA ALA A 174 1.52 7.09 -8.67
C ALA A 174 1.55 7.27 -7.14
N LYS A 175 1.78 6.19 -6.39
CA LYS A 175 1.95 6.24 -4.92
C LYS A 175 3.17 7.06 -4.50
N LEU A 176 4.27 6.99 -5.23
CA LEU A 176 5.45 7.81 -4.97
C LEU A 176 5.16 9.29 -5.18
N TYR A 177 4.53 9.65 -6.30
CA TYR A 177 4.14 11.04 -6.57
C TYR A 177 3.14 11.54 -5.53
N PHE A 178 2.16 10.72 -5.16
CA PHE A 178 1.20 11.05 -4.12
C PHE A 178 1.89 11.33 -2.77
N TRP A 179 2.81 10.47 -2.37
CA TRP A 179 3.59 10.65 -1.14
C TRP A 179 4.48 11.89 -1.19
N ALA A 180 5.03 12.22 -2.36
CA ALA A 180 5.84 13.41 -2.61
C ALA A 180 4.99 14.68 -2.87
N GLN A 181 3.67 14.60 -2.72
CA GLN A 181 2.74 15.72 -2.96
C GLN A 181 2.83 16.30 -4.38
N ASP A 182 3.19 15.47 -5.35
CA ASP A 182 3.23 15.79 -6.77
C ASP A 182 1.90 15.40 -7.43
N TRP A 183 0.84 16.09 -7.05
CA TRP A 183 -0.54 15.78 -7.37
C TRP A 183 -0.80 15.73 -8.88
N GLU A 184 -0.18 16.63 -9.63
CA GLU A 184 -0.33 16.72 -11.09
C GLU A 184 0.16 15.45 -11.80
N ASN A 185 1.22 14.81 -11.29
CA ASN A 185 1.76 13.58 -11.86
C ASN A 185 1.05 12.31 -11.37
N VAL A 186 0.29 12.38 -10.27
CA VAL A 186 -0.57 11.26 -9.82
C VAL A 186 -1.71 11.02 -10.82
N ILE A 187 -2.36 12.11 -11.23
CA ILE A 187 -3.63 12.06 -11.99
C ILE A 187 -3.53 11.21 -13.26
N PRO A 188 -2.62 11.50 -14.21
CA PRO A 188 -2.59 10.75 -15.46
C PRO A 188 -2.30 9.26 -15.28
N LEU A 189 -1.46 8.90 -14.31
CA LEU A 189 -1.15 7.50 -14.03
C LEU A 189 -2.33 6.75 -13.44
N ALA A 190 -3.01 7.35 -12.45
CA ALA A 190 -4.15 6.72 -11.80
C ALA A 190 -5.36 6.63 -12.74
N GLU A 191 -5.61 7.64 -13.58
CA GLU A 191 -6.67 7.60 -14.59
C GLU A 191 -6.40 6.55 -15.65
N GLU A 192 -5.15 6.43 -16.15
CA GLU A 192 -4.77 5.37 -17.09
C GLU A 192 -5.03 3.98 -16.50
N LEU A 193 -4.62 3.75 -15.26
CA LEU A 193 -4.84 2.49 -14.57
C LEU A 193 -6.33 2.18 -14.38
N LEU A 194 -7.15 3.17 -14.04
CA LEU A 194 -8.60 2.97 -13.88
C LEU A 194 -9.33 2.74 -15.20
N LYS A 195 -8.82 3.26 -16.31
CA LYS A 195 -9.35 2.98 -17.63
C LYS A 195 -9.19 1.51 -18.01
N ASP A 196 -8.03 0.93 -17.68
CA ASP A 196 -7.74 -0.47 -17.97
C ASP A 196 -8.29 -1.43 -16.91
N PHE A 197 -8.48 -0.95 -15.69
CA PHE A 197 -8.93 -1.71 -14.51
C PHE A 197 -10.04 -0.96 -13.77
N PRO A 198 -11.25 -0.89 -14.33
CA PRO A 198 -12.38 -0.20 -13.71
C PRO A 198 -12.75 -0.84 -12.38
N LEU A 199 -13.33 -0.05 -11.48
CA LEU A 199 -13.82 -0.57 -10.20
C LEU A 199 -14.88 -1.65 -10.41
N LEU A 200 -14.74 -2.75 -9.68
CA LEU A 200 -15.77 -3.77 -9.59
C LEU A 200 -16.87 -3.34 -8.61
N GLN A 201 -18.09 -3.82 -8.83
CA GLN A 201 -19.27 -3.57 -8.00
C GLN A 201 -20.09 -4.85 -7.81
N GLY A 202 -21.04 -4.84 -6.88
CA GLY A 202 -21.97 -5.92 -6.65
C GLY A 202 -21.29 -7.28 -6.49
N ASP A 203 -21.83 -8.31 -7.13
CA ASP A 203 -21.35 -9.70 -7.02
C ASP A 203 -19.90 -9.88 -7.50
N ASP A 204 -19.46 -9.14 -8.49
CA ASP A 204 -18.08 -9.21 -8.97
C ASP A 204 -17.10 -8.68 -7.90
N TYR A 205 -17.50 -7.64 -7.17
CA TYR A 205 -16.71 -7.15 -6.04
C TYR A 205 -16.69 -8.16 -4.89
N VAL A 206 -17.84 -8.77 -4.55
CA VAL A 206 -17.94 -9.82 -3.53
C VAL A 206 -17.01 -10.99 -3.88
N LYS A 207 -17.11 -11.47 -5.11
CA LYS A 207 -16.29 -12.56 -5.62
C LYS A 207 -14.80 -12.24 -5.53
N MET A 208 -14.39 -11.03 -5.93
CA MET A 208 -13.00 -10.61 -5.82
C MET A 208 -12.49 -10.63 -4.37
N ILE A 209 -13.32 -10.19 -3.40
CA ILE A 209 -12.94 -10.13 -1.99
C ILE A 209 -12.86 -11.53 -1.37
N GLN A 210 -13.77 -12.44 -1.73
CA GLN A 210 -13.90 -13.76 -1.11
C GLN A 210 -13.11 -14.86 -1.82
N ASP A 211 -12.88 -14.70 -3.12
CA ASP A 211 -12.22 -15.73 -3.94
C ASP A 211 -10.71 -15.56 -3.89
N LYS A 212 -10.04 -16.53 -3.27
CA LYS A 212 -8.58 -16.62 -3.19
C LYS A 212 -7.91 -16.83 -4.56
N ALA A 213 -8.62 -17.45 -5.49
CA ALA A 213 -8.11 -17.80 -6.81
C ALA A 213 -8.42 -16.75 -7.88
N THR A 214 -9.17 -15.71 -7.58
CA THR A 214 -9.56 -14.72 -8.59
C THR A 214 -8.37 -14.01 -9.19
N THR A 215 -8.29 -14.08 -10.50
CA THR A 215 -7.22 -13.50 -11.32
C THR A 215 -7.46 -12.05 -11.70
N GLN A 216 -8.49 -11.39 -11.19
CA GLN A 216 -9.05 -10.21 -11.82
C GLN A 216 -8.66 -8.91 -11.16
N SER A 217 -8.38 -8.13 -11.88
CA SER A 217 -8.49 -6.88 -12.61
C SER A 217 -8.57 -5.64 -11.71
N ASN A 218 -9.01 -5.70 -10.48
CA ASN A 218 -9.04 -4.59 -9.52
C ASN A 218 -7.95 -4.66 -8.45
N VAL A 219 -7.12 -5.70 -8.52
CA VAL A 219 -5.91 -5.87 -7.73
C VAL A 219 -4.74 -5.94 -8.69
N PHE A 220 -3.81 -5.00 -8.61
CA PHE A 220 -2.66 -4.98 -9.50
C PHE A 220 -1.63 -6.04 -9.14
N ILE A 221 -1.49 -6.34 -7.85
CA ILE A 221 -0.65 -7.42 -7.38
C ILE A 221 -1.28 -8.10 -6.17
N ARG A 222 -1.33 -9.42 -6.21
CA ARG A 222 -1.68 -10.28 -5.09
C ARG A 222 -0.44 -10.78 -4.37
N SER A 223 -0.60 -11.08 -3.10
CA SER A 223 0.46 -11.70 -2.33
C SER A 223 0.76 -13.11 -2.84
N TYR A 224 2.03 -13.42 -2.97
CA TYR A 224 2.51 -14.76 -3.29
C TYR A 224 2.15 -15.81 -2.22
N VAL A 225 1.94 -15.34 -1.00
CA VAL A 225 1.55 -16.14 0.17
C VAL A 225 0.22 -16.87 -0.05
N PHE A 226 -0.62 -16.41 -0.97
CA PHE A 226 -1.88 -17.06 -1.31
C PHE A 226 -1.75 -18.38 -2.08
N GLN A 227 -0.58 -18.74 -2.56
CA GLN A 227 -0.39 -19.96 -3.35
C GLN A 227 -0.24 -21.24 -2.53
N GLY A 228 -0.63 -21.24 -1.28
CA GLY A 228 -0.92 -22.48 -0.54
C GLY A 228 0.15 -22.99 0.39
N ALA A 229 1.27 -22.30 0.55
CA ALA A 229 2.33 -22.74 1.45
C ALA A 229 2.39 -21.99 2.79
N ASP A 230 1.66 -20.89 2.93
CA ASP A 230 1.73 -20.07 4.13
C ASP A 230 0.35 -19.97 4.81
N ASN A 231 0.31 -20.46 6.03
CA ASN A 231 -0.87 -20.39 6.91
C ASN A 231 -1.09 -19.00 7.51
N SER A 232 -0.46 -17.96 6.96
CA SER A 232 -0.50 -16.61 7.52
C SER A 232 -1.92 -16.06 7.63
N GLU A 233 -2.78 -16.30 6.63
CA GLU A 233 -4.18 -15.90 6.71
C GLU A 233 -4.96 -16.67 7.76
N THR A 234 -4.74 -17.98 7.84
CA THR A 234 -5.36 -18.82 8.86
C THR A 234 -4.92 -18.39 10.24
N GLN A 235 -3.65 -18.02 10.41
CA GLN A 235 -3.12 -17.55 11.68
C GLN A 235 -3.71 -16.17 12.05
N VAL A 236 -3.80 -15.24 11.10
CA VAL A 236 -4.45 -13.93 11.32
C VAL A 236 -5.92 -14.15 11.67
N SER A 237 -6.64 -14.92 10.88
CA SER A 237 -8.07 -15.19 11.10
C SER A 237 -8.33 -15.92 12.43
N SER A 238 -7.42 -16.77 12.87
CA SER A 238 -7.55 -17.44 14.18
C SER A 238 -7.21 -16.54 15.36
N ALA A 239 -6.40 -15.50 15.16
CA ALA A 239 -6.02 -14.57 16.21
C ALA A 239 -7.01 -13.42 16.39
N ILE A 240 -7.76 -13.04 15.35
CA ILE A 240 -8.75 -11.96 15.38
C ILE A 240 -9.90 -12.17 16.39
N PRO A 241 -10.44 -13.39 16.64
CA PRO A 241 -11.45 -13.59 17.68
C PRO A 241 -11.01 -13.13 19.07
N TYR A 242 -9.70 -13.18 19.33
CA TYR A 242 -9.13 -12.69 20.59
C TYR A 242 -8.91 -11.18 20.61
N ARG A 243 -9.04 -10.54 19.43
CA ARG A 243 -8.92 -9.10 19.20
C ARG A 243 -9.89 -8.70 18.10
N PRO A 244 -11.17 -8.55 18.46
CA PRO A 244 -12.15 -8.12 17.50
C PRO A 244 -11.83 -6.71 16.98
N VAL A 245 -12.33 -6.41 15.79
CA VAL A 245 -12.21 -5.08 15.20
C VAL A 245 -12.77 -4.03 16.16
N ASN A 246 -12.07 -2.92 16.30
CA ASN A 246 -12.48 -1.84 17.21
C ASN A 246 -13.85 -1.30 16.79
N LYS A 247 -14.71 -1.07 17.77
CA LYS A 247 -16.04 -0.55 17.52
C LYS A 247 -16.01 0.83 16.87
N SER A 248 -15.09 1.70 17.28
CA SER A 248 -14.92 3.03 16.67
C SER A 248 -14.59 2.95 15.18
N PHE A 249 -13.82 1.94 14.76
CA PHE A 249 -13.56 1.69 13.34
C PHE A 249 -14.83 1.21 12.60
N ILE A 250 -15.61 0.32 13.21
CA ILE A 250 -16.87 -0.17 12.64
C ILE A 250 -17.89 0.97 12.50
N ASP A 251 -17.93 1.88 13.47
CA ASP A 251 -18.85 3.02 13.47
C ASP A 251 -18.55 4.06 12.37
N LEU A 252 -17.37 3.98 11.72
CA LEU A 252 -17.07 4.76 10.50
C LEU A 252 -17.91 4.33 9.29
N PHE A 253 -18.49 3.14 9.30
CA PHE A 253 -19.43 2.69 8.27
C PHE A 253 -20.82 3.25 8.56
N THR A 254 -21.03 4.51 8.21
CA THR A 254 -22.28 5.23 8.50
C THR A 254 -23.50 4.63 7.79
N GLU A 255 -23.31 4.08 6.60
CA GLU A 255 -24.34 3.43 5.79
C GLU A 255 -24.57 1.96 6.11
N LYS A 256 -23.73 1.35 6.97
CA LYS A 256 -23.84 -0.03 7.46
C LYS A 256 -24.24 -1.04 6.37
N GLU A 257 -25.44 -1.60 6.45
CA GLU A 257 -25.90 -2.65 5.54
C GLU A 257 -26.04 -2.20 4.08
N ALA A 258 -26.15 -0.90 3.83
CA ALA A 258 -26.10 -0.37 2.47
C ALA A 258 -24.68 -0.38 1.87
N ASP A 259 -23.66 -0.44 2.72
CA ASP A 259 -22.26 -0.54 2.28
C ASP A 259 -21.84 -2.01 2.20
N ILE A 260 -21.60 -2.49 0.99
CA ILE A 260 -21.19 -3.88 0.74
C ILE A 260 -19.89 -4.26 1.49
N ARG A 261 -19.02 -3.28 1.79
CA ARG A 261 -17.79 -3.51 2.54
C ARG A 261 -18.07 -3.87 4.00
N TYR A 262 -19.13 -3.30 4.57
CA TYR A 262 -19.52 -3.56 5.95
C TYR A 262 -19.79 -5.05 6.17
N ALA A 263 -20.67 -5.66 5.35
CA ALA A 263 -21.02 -7.07 5.46
C ALA A 263 -19.84 -8.01 5.12
N LEU A 264 -18.92 -7.58 4.26
CA LEU A 264 -17.76 -8.37 3.84
C LEU A 264 -16.58 -8.28 4.80
N SER A 265 -16.50 -7.24 5.62
CA SER A 265 -15.32 -6.97 6.44
C SER A 265 -15.38 -7.60 7.82
N PHE A 266 -16.54 -7.71 8.42
CA PHE A 266 -16.68 -8.28 9.79
C PHE A 266 -18.04 -8.94 10.02
N ASN A 267 -18.06 -9.87 10.95
CA ASN A 267 -19.27 -10.54 11.40
C ASN A 267 -19.87 -9.86 12.67
N LYS A 268 -20.96 -10.42 13.17
CA LYS A 268 -21.65 -9.92 14.40
C LYS A 268 -20.76 -9.94 15.65
N LYS A 269 -19.70 -10.74 15.66
CA LYS A 269 -18.72 -10.79 16.75
C LYS A 269 -17.57 -9.82 16.55
N ARG A 270 -17.62 -9.00 15.52
CA ARG A 270 -16.56 -8.08 15.10
C ARG A 270 -15.28 -8.79 14.60
N GLU A 271 -15.38 -10.07 14.23
CA GLU A 271 -14.28 -10.82 13.64
C GLU A 271 -14.12 -10.42 12.16
N GLU A 272 -12.90 -10.23 11.69
CA GLU A 272 -12.64 -9.95 10.28
C GLU A 272 -12.99 -11.17 9.41
N THR A 273 -13.77 -10.95 8.37
CA THR A 273 -14.20 -12.00 7.43
C THR A 273 -13.58 -11.83 6.04
N LYS A 274 -12.91 -10.71 5.81
CA LYS A 274 -12.33 -10.39 4.52
C LYS A 274 -11.08 -11.20 4.24
N VAL A 275 -11.09 -11.90 3.10
CA VAL A 275 -9.98 -12.78 2.69
C VAL A 275 -8.93 -12.05 1.84
N LEU A 276 -9.32 -11.07 1.03
CA LEU A 276 -8.42 -10.41 0.10
C LEU A 276 -7.42 -9.49 0.80
N ARG A 277 -6.15 -9.77 0.61
CA ARG A 277 -5.01 -8.95 1.05
C ARG A 277 -4.21 -8.45 -0.16
N GLY A 278 -4.86 -7.67 -1.00
CA GLY A 278 -4.20 -7.04 -2.14
C GLY A 278 -3.41 -5.80 -1.72
N ARG A 279 -2.15 -5.70 -2.15
CA ARG A 279 -1.27 -4.58 -1.79
C ARG A 279 -1.60 -3.28 -2.49
N VAL A 280 -1.99 -3.38 -3.76
CA VAL A 280 -2.33 -2.23 -4.62
C VAL A 280 -3.63 -2.56 -5.32
N ARG A 281 -4.64 -1.73 -5.12
CA ARG A 281 -5.99 -1.93 -5.66
C ARG A 281 -6.50 -0.67 -6.35
N CYS A 282 -7.41 -0.85 -7.30
CA CYS A 282 -8.04 0.26 -8.03
C CYS A 282 -8.74 1.26 -7.11
N ALA A 283 -9.33 0.80 -6.01
CA ALA A 283 -9.94 1.70 -5.03
C ALA A 283 -8.94 2.70 -4.42
N GLU A 284 -7.67 2.29 -4.24
CA GLU A 284 -6.60 3.19 -3.79
C GLU A 284 -6.33 4.26 -4.85
N MET A 285 -6.30 3.89 -6.14
CA MET A 285 -6.13 4.85 -7.24
C MET A 285 -7.27 5.88 -7.28
N VAL A 286 -8.51 5.43 -7.06
CA VAL A 286 -9.68 6.35 -6.99
C VAL A 286 -9.56 7.33 -5.83
N LEU A 287 -9.14 6.87 -4.65
CA LEU A 287 -8.95 7.75 -3.49
C LEU A 287 -7.80 8.73 -3.71
N MET A 288 -6.71 8.28 -4.31
CA MET A 288 -5.59 9.16 -4.66
C MET A 288 -5.99 10.23 -5.67
N LEU A 289 -6.85 9.91 -6.65
CA LEU A 289 -7.41 10.89 -7.57
C LEU A 289 -8.29 11.91 -6.85
N ALA A 290 -9.21 11.43 -5.99
CA ALA A 290 -10.08 12.32 -5.23
C ALA A 290 -9.26 13.33 -4.40
N GLU A 291 -8.23 12.84 -3.70
CA GLU A 291 -7.36 13.71 -2.91
C GLU A 291 -6.49 14.62 -3.79
N SER A 292 -5.88 14.10 -4.86
CA SER A 292 -5.04 14.92 -5.74
C SER A 292 -5.80 16.08 -6.36
N TYR A 293 -7.02 15.85 -6.84
CA TYR A 293 -7.87 16.90 -7.35
C TYR A 293 -8.29 17.90 -6.26
N ALA A 294 -8.58 17.42 -5.04
CA ALA A 294 -8.88 18.29 -3.91
C ALA A 294 -7.69 19.20 -3.55
N GLN A 295 -6.49 18.67 -3.52
CA GLN A 295 -5.25 19.42 -3.26
C GLN A 295 -4.96 20.47 -4.35
N LEU A 296 -5.37 20.22 -5.59
CA LEU A 296 -5.30 21.13 -6.71
C LEU A 296 -6.51 22.11 -6.77
N SER A 297 -7.39 22.06 -5.76
CA SER A 297 -8.62 22.87 -5.68
C SER A 297 -9.64 22.58 -6.80
N ASP A 298 -9.54 21.45 -7.47
CA ASP A 298 -10.52 20.95 -8.44
C ASP A 298 -11.57 20.09 -7.72
N THR A 299 -12.50 20.79 -7.07
CA THR A 299 -13.54 20.19 -6.25
C THR A 299 -14.49 19.30 -7.06
N GLU A 300 -14.76 19.66 -8.32
CA GLU A 300 -15.66 18.90 -9.19
C GLU A 300 -15.09 17.48 -9.44
N ASN A 301 -13.83 17.39 -9.87
CA ASN A 301 -13.19 16.11 -10.10
C ASN A 301 -12.93 15.35 -8.78
N ALA A 302 -12.61 16.03 -7.70
CA ALA A 302 -12.49 15.41 -6.38
C ALA A 302 -13.78 14.69 -5.97
N LEU A 303 -14.94 15.37 -6.06
CA LEU A 303 -16.25 14.80 -5.78
C LEU A 303 -16.62 13.68 -6.77
N LYS A 304 -16.28 13.83 -8.05
CA LYS A 304 -16.51 12.79 -9.06
C LYS A 304 -15.86 11.46 -8.65
N TYR A 305 -14.59 11.45 -8.27
CA TYR A 305 -13.90 10.22 -7.90
C TYR A 305 -14.35 9.68 -6.53
N LEU A 306 -14.63 10.54 -5.56
CA LEU A 306 -15.22 10.13 -4.30
C LEU A 306 -16.58 9.44 -4.51
N ASN A 307 -17.45 10.02 -5.33
CA ASN A 307 -18.75 9.47 -5.69
C ASN A 307 -18.65 8.21 -6.56
N LEU A 308 -17.63 8.11 -7.41
CA LEU A 308 -17.35 6.89 -8.15
C LEU A 308 -17.12 5.71 -7.19
N LEU A 309 -16.30 5.87 -6.16
CA LEU A 309 -16.08 4.81 -5.17
C LEU A 309 -17.36 4.49 -4.41
N ARG A 310 -18.10 5.51 -3.97
CA ARG A 310 -19.33 5.34 -3.20
C ARG A 310 -20.40 4.58 -3.99
N SER A 311 -20.65 4.97 -5.26
CA SER A 311 -21.64 4.30 -6.11
C SER A 311 -21.36 2.82 -6.36
N HIS A 312 -20.10 2.41 -6.25
CA HIS A 312 -19.67 1.01 -6.40
C HIS A 312 -19.67 0.23 -5.07
N ARG A 313 -19.96 0.87 -3.96
CA ARG A 313 -19.89 0.23 -2.62
C ARG A 313 -21.17 0.35 -1.83
N ILE A 314 -22.01 1.33 -2.12
CA ILE A 314 -23.20 1.68 -1.32
C ILE A 314 -24.43 1.61 -2.22
N THR A 315 -25.47 0.90 -1.76
CA THR A 315 -26.73 0.75 -2.51
C THR A 315 -27.94 0.74 -1.58
N PRO A 316 -28.90 1.64 -1.70
CA PRO A 316 -28.84 2.87 -2.50
C PRO A 316 -27.83 3.88 -1.96
N TYR A 317 -27.26 4.72 -2.81
CA TYR A 317 -26.35 5.76 -2.33
C TYR A 317 -26.83 7.15 -2.74
N ILE A 318 -26.47 8.13 -1.92
CA ILE A 318 -26.70 9.55 -2.19
C ILE A 318 -25.33 10.15 -2.56
N PRO A 319 -25.19 10.80 -3.74
CA PRO A 319 -23.95 11.45 -4.11
C PRO A 319 -23.57 12.54 -3.10
N TYR A 320 -22.30 12.63 -2.78
CA TYR A 320 -21.78 13.78 -2.04
C TYR A 320 -21.71 15.01 -2.93
N THR A 321 -22.12 16.13 -2.35
CA THR A 321 -21.95 17.49 -2.84
C THR A 321 -21.18 18.29 -1.79
N LEU A 322 -20.76 19.49 -2.10
CA LEU A 322 -20.11 20.36 -1.10
C LEU A 322 -21.00 20.66 0.12
N GLU A 323 -22.31 20.61 -0.06
CA GLU A 323 -23.30 20.93 0.96
C GLU A 323 -23.56 19.78 1.93
N ASN A 324 -23.45 18.53 1.44
CA ASN A 324 -23.78 17.32 2.22
C ASN A 324 -22.57 16.45 2.56
N LEU A 325 -21.35 16.92 2.31
CA LEU A 325 -20.15 16.23 2.79
C LEU A 325 -20.20 16.09 4.31
N PRO A 326 -19.85 14.90 4.86
CA PRO A 326 -19.75 14.73 6.30
C PRO A 326 -18.79 15.76 6.90
N GLU A 327 -19.11 16.24 8.08
CA GLU A 327 -18.19 17.07 8.84
C GLU A 327 -16.95 16.25 9.22
N VAL A 328 -15.81 16.93 9.34
CA VAL A 328 -14.61 16.29 9.91
C VAL A 328 -14.96 15.85 11.33
N ASN A 329 -14.73 14.57 11.63
CA ASN A 329 -14.97 14.05 12.97
C ASN A 329 -14.20 14.88 14.00
N PRO A 330 -14.88 15.56 14.95
CA PRO A 330 -14.21 16.40 15.95
C PRO A 330 -13.30 15.58 16.87
N ASP A 331 -13.52 14.28 16.98
CA ASP A 331 -12.73 13.36 17.79
C ASP A 331 -11.58 12.69 16.99
N ALA A 332 -11.42 13.02 15.71
CA ALA A 332 -10.29 12.53 14.93
C ALA A 332 -8.97 12.97 15.56
N LEU A 333 -8.04 12.02 15.68
CA LEU A 333 -6.71 12.29 16.26
C LEU A 333 -5.92 13.33 15.46
N ILE A 334 -6.14 13.36 14.12
CA ILE A 334 -5.50 14.32 13.23
C ILE A 334 -6.56 15.32 12.76
N ARG A 335 -6.48 16.54 13.29
CA ARG A 335 -7.39 17.63 12.94
C ARG A 335 -6.71 18.77 12.19
N VAL A 336 -5.41 18.70 12.09
CA VAL A 336 -4.56 19.70 11.44
C VAL A 336 -3.57 18.99 10.55
N ASP A 337 -3.13 19.64 9.48
CA ASP A 337 -2.01 19.17 8.67
C ASP A 337 -0.68 19.33 9.41
N ALA A 338 0.41 18.90 8.78
CA ALA A 338 1.77 18.99 9.35
C ALA A 338 2.20 20.44 9.68
N THR A 339 1.52 21.45 9.12
CA THR A 339 1.76 22.88 9.39
C THR A 339 0.88 23.44 10.50
N GLY A 340 -0.02 22.63 11.08
CA GLY A 340 -0.99 23.05 12.07
C GLY A 340 -2.25 23.71 11.49
N LYS A 341 -2.42 23.68 10.15
CA LYS A 341 -3.62 24.21 9.50
C LYS A 341 -4.78 23.23 9.68
N PRO A 342 -5.97 23.70 10.04
CA PRO A 342 -7.15 22.85 10.16
C PRO A 342 -7.47 22.12 8.86
N LEU A 343 -7.73 20.81 8.96
CA LEU A 343 -8.19 20.01 7.84
C LEU A 343 -9.57 20.47 7.39
N THR A 344 -9.77 20.56 6.08
CA THR A 344 -11.06 20.86 5.47
C THR A 344 -11.82 19.56 5.15
N ARG A 345 -13.11 19.69 4.79
CA ARG A 345 -13.96 18.52 4.41
C ARG A 345 -13.41 17.70 3.25
N LEU A 346 -12.49 18.24 2.45
CA LEU A 346 -11.90 17.58 1.29
C LEU A 346 -10.45 17.10 1.52
N MET A 347 -9.90 17.35 2.68
CA MET A 347 -8.55 16.89 3.06
C MET A 347 -8.55 15.57 3.79
#